data_8f27fee3b0ec56894064d75944e0f9eb
#
_entry.id   8f27fee3b0ec56894064d75944e0f9eb
#
_cell.length_a   1.000
_cell.length_b   1.000
_cell.length_c   1.000
_cell.angle_alpha   90.00
_cell.angle_beta   90.00
_cell.angle_gamma   90.00
#
_symmetry.space_group_name_H-M   'P 1'
#
loop_
_entity.id
_entity.type
_entity.pdbx_description
1 polymer ?
#
loop_
_entity_poly.entity_id
_entity_poly.type
_entity_poly.pdbx_seq_one_letter_code
_entity_poly.pdbx_strand_id
1 'polypeptide(L)'
;MAQVSINEKVMDLTDDGPRLKGMRCKACGNHVFPFQKGCPKCTSDDVEQVELGTSGTLWAWTIQGFPPKAPPYLGDTDPEKFKPYGVGYVELPGQLKVESRLTVADPTALKSGMDMQLVGEVIGQDDEGNDIVTFAFAPA
;
A
#
# COMPACT_ATOMS: atom_id res chain seq x y z
N MET A 1 -5.93 22.48 2.07
CA MET A 1 -6.84 21.34 2.15
C MET A 1 -6.25 20.27 3.04
N ALA A 2 -7.06 19.71 3.93
CA ALA A 2 -6.57 18.64 4.78
C ALA A 2 -6.40 17.35 3.98
N GLN A 3 -5.52 16.49 4.45
CA GLN A 3 -5.34 15.15 3.90
C GLN A 3 -5.96 14.14 4.86
N VAL A 4 -6.63 13.13 4.29
CA VAL A 4 -7.23 12.05 5.06
C VAL A 4 -6.75 10.71 4.50
N SER A 5 -6.60 9.73 5.39
CA SER A 5 -6.25 8.37 4.98
C SER A 5 -7.41 7.75 4.20
N ILE A 6 -7.10 7.00 3.15
CA ILE A 6 -8.10 6.24 2.38
C ILE A 6 -8.85 5.26 3.29
N ASN A 7 -8.17 4.70 4.28
CA ASN A 7 -8.77 3.81 5.26
C ASN A 7 -7.92 3.78 6.52
N GLU A 8 -8.44 4.37 7.58
CA GLU A 8 -7.71 4.46 8.86
C GLU A 8 -7.48 3.12 9.53
N LYS A 9 -8.19 2.06 9.12
CA LYS A 9 -7.93 0.70 9.60
C LYS A 9 -6.71 0.08 8.92
N VAL A 10 -6.28 0.64 7.81
CA VAL A 10 -5.18 0.13 6.98
C VAL A 10 -3.91 0.96 7.16
N MET A 11 -4.06 2.28 7.23
CA MET A 11 -2.90 3.16 7.37
C MET A 11 -3.25 4.44 8.11
N ASP A 12 -2.25 4.96 8.81
CA ASP A 12 -2.28 6.28 9.43
C ASP A 12 -1.45 7.27 8.62
N LEU A 13 -1.85 8.54 8.65
CA LEU A 13 -1.03 9.63 8.16
C LEU A 13 -0.35 10.29 9.36
N THR A 14 0.98 10.27 9.36
CA THR A 14 1.78 10.87 10.43
C THR A 14 2.58 12.05 9.88
N ASP A 15 3.20 12.83 10.78
CA ASP A 15 4.06 13.94 10.36
C ASP A 15 5.27 13.45 9.55
N ASP A 16 5.65 12.18 9.71
CA ASP A 16 6.76 11.56 8.98
C ASP A 16 6.29 10.80 7.73
N GLY A 17 4.99 10.90 7.38
CA GLY A 17 4.40 10.24 6.23
C GLY A 17 3.45 9.11 6.62
N PRO A 18 3.00 8.29 5.65
CA PRO A 18 2.06 7.21 5.92
C PRO A 18 2.73 6.06 6.67
N ARG A 19 1.93 5.36 7.48
CA ARG A 19 2.37 4.15 8.20
C ARG A 19 1.30 3.07 8.04
N LEU A 20 1.71 1.88 7.63
CA LEU A 20 0.81 0.76 7.39
C LEU A 20 0.53 0.02 8.70
N LYS A 21 -0.74 -0.31 8.91
CA LYS A 21 -1.20 -1.04 10.10
C LYS A 21 -1.30 -2.52 9.77
N GLY A 22 -0.32 -3.28 10.19
CA GLY A 22 -0.29 -4.72 10.02
C GLY A 22 -0.62 -5.45 11.31
N MET A 23 -0.51 -6.78 11.25
CA MET A 23 -0.73 -7.67 12.38
C MET A 23 0.50 -8.55 12.55
N ARG A 24 0.90 -8.79 13.80
CA ARG A 24 1.89 -9.79 14.15
C ARG A 24 1.23 -10.83 15.07
N CYS A 25 1.37 -12.09 14.73
CA CYS A 25 0.91 -13.18 15.60
C CYS A 25 1.91 -13.39 16.73
N LYS A 26 1.45 -13.31 17.96
CA LYS A 26 2.30 -13.55 19.13
C LYS A 26 2.65 -15.02 19.31
N ALA A 27 1.83 -15.90 18.78
CA ALA A 27 2.04 -17.34 18.90
C ALA A 27 3.10 -17.86 17.92
N CYS A 28 3.07 -17.44 16.65
CA CYS A 28 4.00 -17.97 15.64
C CYS A 28 4.88 -16.91 14.98
N GLY A 29 4.68 -15.62 15.27
CA GLY A 29 5.47 -14.54 14.70
C GLY A 29 5.11 -14.12 13.27
N ASN A 30 4.07 -14.72 12.68
CA ASN A 30 3.64 -14.38 11.34
C ASN A 30 3.11 -12.95 11.24
N HIS A 31 3.41 -12.27 10.15
CA HIS A 31 2.91 -10.92 9.87
C HIS A 31 1.86 -10.97 8.76
N VAL A 32 0.82 -10.16 8.89
CA VAL A 32 -0.27 -10.05 7.91
C VAL A 32 -0.60 -8.57 7.70
N PHE A 33 -0.97 -8.21 6.51
CA PHE A 33 -1.45 -6.87 6.19
C PHE A 33 -2.69 -6.98 5.28
N PRO A 34 -3.76 -6.25 5.55
CA PRO A 34 -3.97 -5.38 6.72
C PRO A 34 -4.23 -6.16 8.00
N PHE A 35 -4.39 -5.45 9.12
CA PHE A 35 -4.67 -6.09 10.43
C PHE A 35 -5.93 -6.95 10.37
N GLN A 36 -5.86 -8.13 10.97
CA GLN A 36 -7.00 -9.00 11.18
C GLN A 36 -6.89 -9.70 12.53
N LYS A 37 -8.02 -10.18 13.05
CA LYS A 37 -8.09 -10.73 14.42
C LYS A 37 -7.61 -12.16 14.58
N GLY A 38 -7.21 -12.83 13.52
CA GLY A 38 -6.75 -14.21 13.58
C GLY A 38 -5.56 -14.41 12.66
N CYS A 39 -4.70 -15.36 13.03
CA CYS A 39 -3.54 -15.70 12.22
C CYS A 39 -3.91 -16.76 11.18
N PRO A 40 -3.74 -16.49 9.87
CA PRO A 40 -4.05 -17.48 8.85
C PRO A 40 -3.07 -18.65 8.81
N LYS A 41 -1.89 -18.50 9.44
CA LYS A 41 -0.87 -19.54 9.44
C LYS A 41 -1.08 -20.55 10.56
N CYS A 42 -1.32 -20.09 11.80
CA CYS A 42 -1.43 -20.98 12.96
C CYS A 42 -2.81 -20.97 13.61
N THR A 43 -3.76 -20.20 13.09
CA THR A 43 -5.14 -20.05 13.58
C THR A 43 -5.30 -19.42 14.96
N SER A 44 -4.21 -18.98 15.61
CA SER A 44 -4.29 -18.30 16.90
C SER A 44 -4.99 -16.96 16.76
N ASP A 45 -5.71 -16.56 17.81
CA ASP A 45 -6.27 -15.21 17.94
C ASP A 45 -5.41 -14.30 18.83
N ASP A 46 -4.26 -14.78 19.28
CA ASP A 46 -3.31 -13.99 20.07
C ASP A 46 -2.44 -13.15 19.15
N VAL A 47 -3.03 -12.05 18.67
CA VAL A 47 -2.43 -11.18 17.66
C VAL A 47 -2.35 -9.74 18.18
N GLU A 48 -1.42 -8.98 17.63
CA GLU A 48 -1.26 -7.57 17.95
C GLU A 48 -1.18 -6.73 16.68
N GLN A 49 -1.67 -5.49 16.77
CA GLN A 49 -1.48 -4.54 15.69
C GLN A 49 -0.06 -4.01 15.75
N VAL A 50 0.60 -3.97 14.60
CA VAL A 50 1.96 -3.45 14.49
C VAL A 50 2.05 -2.46 13.34
N GLU A 51 2.96 -1.52 13.46
CA GLU A 51 3.32 -0.63 12.38
C GLU A 51 4.34 -1.33 11.51
N LEU A 52 4.06 -1.45 10.22
CA LEU A 52 4.97 -2.10 9.29
C LEU A 52 6.15 -1.18 8.93
N GLY A 53 7.22 -1.76 8.43
CA GLY A 53 8.38 -1.01 7.95
C GLY A 53 8.02 -0.09 6.78
N THR A 54 8.87 0.91 6.54
CA THR A 54 8.65 1.93 5.51
C THR A 54 9.60 1.80 4.33
N SER A 55 10.53 0.87 4.38
CA SER A 55 11.46 0.60 3.28
C SER A 55 11.56 -0.90 3.03
N GLY A 56 11.82 -1.25 1.79
CA GLY A 56 11.93 -2.63 1.37
C GLY A 56 12.51 -2.76 -0.02
N THR A 57 12.36 -3.93 -0.61
CA THR A 57 12.83 -4.19 -1.97
C THR A 57 11.68 -4.63 -2.85
N LEU A 58 11.69 -4.19 -4.10
CA LEU A 58 10.69 -4.60 -5.09
C LEU A 58 10.91 -6.05 -5.46
N TRP A 59 9.93 -6.91 -5.13
CA TRP A 59 10.02 -8.35 -5.40
C TRP A 59 9.51 -8.71 -6.78
N ALA A 60 8.36 -8.13 -7.17
CA ALA A 60 7.75 -8.32 -8.48
C ALA A 60 6.91 -7.11 -8.82
N TRP A 61 6.65 -6.87 -10.11
CA TRP A 61 5.89 -5.72 -10.53
C TRP A 61 5.18 -5.96 -11.86
N THR A 62 4.16 -5.13 -12.10
CA THR A 62 3.46 -5.06 -13.38
C THR A 62 2.93 -3.65 -13.58
N ILE A 63 2.36 -3.38 -14.74
CA ILE A 63 1.74 -2.10 -15.04
C ILE A 63 0.24 -2.33 -15.24
N GLN A 64 -0.58 -1.57 -14.50
CA GLN A 64 -2.03 -1.56 -14.69
C GLN A 64 -2.34 -0.68 -15.90
N GLY A 65 -2.67 -1.29 -17.02
CA GLY A 65 -2.79 -0.60 -18.30
C GLY A 65 -4.20 -0.13 -18.64
N PHE A 66 -5.20 -0.46 -17.83
CA PHE A 66 -6.58 -0.04 -18.03
C PHE A 66 -7.20 0.32 -16.68
N PRO A 67 -8.26 1.18 -16.65
CA PRO A 67 -8.83 1.60 -15.37
C PRO A 67 -9.51 0.44 -14.65
N PRO A 68 -9.24 0.27 -13.33
CA PRO A 68 -9.98 -0.68 -12.53
C PRO A 68 -11.46 -0.32 -12.45
N LYS A 69 -12.28 -1.29 -12.07
CA LYS A 69 -13.72 -1.08 -11.93
C LYS A 69 -14.04 -0.11 -10.79
N ALA A 70 -14.88 0.85 -11.07
CA ALA A 70 -15.43 1.75 -10.05
C ALA A 70 -16.88 1.40 -9.76
N PRO A 71 -17.39 1.44 -8.49
CA PRO A 71 -16.54 1.42 -7.32
C PRO A 71 -15.80 0.10 -7.15
N PRO A 72 -14.72 0.01 -6.36
CA PRO A 72 -14.23 1.01 -5.39
C PRO A 72 -13.14 1.94 -5.90
N TYR A 73 -12.71 1.82 -7.16
CA TYR A 73 -11.62 2.65 -7.67
C TYR A 73 -12.01 4.14 -7.63
N LEU A 74 -11.13 4.98 -7.06
CA LEU A 74 -11.37 6.42 -6.88
C LEU A 74 -10.73 7.28 -7.96
N GLY A 75 -9.88 6.70 -8.81
CA GLY A 75 -9.23 7.42 -9.90
C GLY A 75 -10.14 7.56 -11.12
N ASP A 76 -9.59 8.11 -12.19
CA ASP A 76 -10.32 8.33 -13.44
C ASP A 76 -10.55 7.02 -14.17
N THR A 77 -11.81 6.72 -14.51
CA THR A 77 -12.20 5.51 -15.23
C THR A 77 -12.44 5.74 -16.72
N ASP A 78 -12.33 6.99 -17.20
CA ASP A 78 -12.41 7.28 -18.63
C ASP A 78 -11.15 6.75 -19.32
N PRO A 79 -11.26 5.79 -20.28
CA PRO A 79 -10.09 5.24 -20.95
C PRO A 79 -9.19 6.27 -21.62
N GLU A 80 -9.74 7.41 -22.04
CA GLU A 80 -8.96 8.47 -22.66
C GLU A 80 -8.13 9.29 -21.66
N LYS A 81 -8.60 9.34 -20.40
CA LYS A 81 -7.95 10.11 -19.34
C LYS A 81 -7.14 9.26 -18.39
N PHE A 82 -7.41 7.97 -18.34
CA PHE A 82 -6.72 7.06 -17.46
C PHE A 82 -5.23 7.00 -17.80
N LYS A 83 -4.39 7.11 -16.76
CA LYS A 83 -2.95 6.94 -16.90
C LYS A 83 -2.55 5.61 -16.26
N PRO A 84 -1.84 4.74 -16.97
CA PRO A 84 -1.32 3.52 -16.37
C PRO A 84 -0.49 3.79 -15.13
N TYR A 85 -0.54 2.88 -14.18
CA TYR A 85 0.26 2.99 -12.96
C TYR A 85 0.92 1.66 -12.63
N GLY A 86 2.04 1.72 -11.92
CA GLY A 86 2.74 0.52 -11.48
C GLY A 86 2.06 -0.14 -10.30
N VAL A 87 2.12 -1.46 -10.25
CA VAL A 87 1.68 -2.28 -9.12
C VAL A 87 2.75 -3.30 -8.84
N GLY A 88 3.08 -3.52 -7.58
CA GLY A 88 4.12 -4.49 -7.25
C GLY A 88 4.00 -5.02 -5.84
N TYR A 89 4.80 -6.04 -5.58
CA TYR A 89 5.00 -6.58 -4.24
C TYR A 89 6.31 -6.05 -3.71
N VAL A 90 6.26 -5.36 -2.58
CA VAL A 90 7.45 -4.84 -1.89
C VAL A 90 7.69 -5.71 -0.67
N GLU A 91 8.87 -6.29 -0.59
CA GLU A 91 9.27 -7.11 0.56
C GLU A 91 9.81 -6.22 1.65
N LEU A 92 9.12 -6.22 2.80
CA LEU A 92 9.56 -5.51 4.00
C LEU A 92 10.38 -6.49 4.84
N PRO A 93 11.67 -6.19 5.10
CA PRO A 93 12.55 -7.15 5.77
C PRO A 93 12.01 -7.65 7.11
N GLY A 94 12.00 -8.97 7.27
CA GLY A 94 11.57 -9.60 8.51
C GLY A 94 10.06 -9.56 8.76
N GLN A 95 9.28 -9.05 7.82
CA GLN A 95 7.83 -8.91 7.98
C GLN A 95 7.07 -9.65 6.89
N LEU A 96 6.73 -8.98 5.80
CA LEU A 96 5.92 -9.58 4.75
C LEU A 96 6.13 -8.85 3.41
N LYS A 97 5.48 -9.34 2.38
CA LYS A 97 5.40 -8.66 1.08
C LYS A 97 4.07 -7.93 1.00
N VAL A 98 4.11 -6.65 0.68
CA VAL A 98 2.93 -5.80 0.53
C VAL A 98 2.66 -5.59 -0.95
N GLU A 99 1.44 -5.91 -1.40
CA GLU A 99 0.98 -5.50 -2.71
C GLU A 99 0.63 -4.01 -2.65
N SER A 100 1.21 -3.23 -3.54
CA SER A 100 1.07 -1.78 -3.49
C SER A 100 1.11 -1.16 -4.87
N ARG A 101 0.49 0.00 -4.94
CA ARG A 101 0.67 0.93 -6.02
C ARG A 101 2.13 1.41 -6.01
N LEU A 102 2.72 1.58 -7.19
CA LEU A 102 4.06 2.14 -7.36
C LEU A 102 3.94 3.53 -7.97
N THR A 103 4.82 4.44 -7.59
CA THR A 103 4.79 5.80 -8.12
C THR A 103 5.32 5.90 -9.54
N VAL A 104 5.95 4.84 -10.04
CA VAL A 104 6.55 4.78 -11.37
C VAL A 104 5.79 3.77 -12.21
N ALA A 105 5.43 4.15 -13.45
CA ALA A 105 4.73 3.29 -14.38
C ALA A 105 5.59 2.92 -15.60
N ASP A 106 6.85 3.33 -15.62
CA ASP A 106 7.77 3.06 -16.72
C ASP A 106 8.45 1.71 -16.52
N PRO A 107 8.19 0.70 -17.38
CA PRO A 107 8.81 -0.61 -17.21
C PRO A 107 10.34 -0.60 -17.31
N THR A 108 10.93 0.43 -17.92
CA THR A 108 12.39 0.54 -17.98
C THR A 108 12.99 1.06 -16.67
N ALA A 109 12.17 1.66 -15.82
CA ALA A 109 12.60 2.21 -14.52
C ALA A 109 12.38 1.24 -13.36
N LEU A 110 11.69 0.13 -13.58
CA LEU A 110 11.36 -0.85 -12.54
C LEU A 110 12.22 -2.10 -12.71
N LYS A 111 12.84 -2.53 -11.62
CA LYS A 111 13.65 -3.74 -11.57
C LYS A 111 13.40 -4.48 -10.27
N SER A 112 13.24 -5.80 -10.34
CA SER A 112 13.18 -6.63 -9.14
C SER A 112 14.48 -6.50 -8.35
N GLY A 113 14.36 -6.33 -7.04
CA GLY A 113 15.50 -6.15 -6.16
C GLY A 113 15.88 -4.69 -5.89
N MET A 114 15.24 -3.72 -6.58
CA MET A 114 15.52 -2.31 -6.32
C MET A 114 14.95 -1.87 -4.97
N ASP A 115 15.59 -0.88 -4.37
CA ASP A 115 15.15 -0.33 -3.09
C ASP A 115 13.91 0.55 -3.28
N MET A 116 12.94 0.40 -2.36
CA MET A 116 11.68 1.11 -2.38
C MET A 116 11.42 1.74 -1.01
N GLN A 117 10.67 2.85 -1.02
CA GLN A 117 10.24 3.52 0.21
C GLN A 117 8.74 3.82 0.17
N LEU A 118 8.11 3.74 1.33
CA LEU A 118 6.70 4.03 1.50
C LEU A 118 6.44 5.53 1.37
N VAL A 119 5.47 5.89 0.54
CA VAL A 119 5.04 7.28 0.36
C VAL A 119 3.51 7.35 0.32
N GLY A 120 2.97 8.55 0.47
CA GLY A 120 1.54 8.78 0.26
C GLY A 120 1.28 9.34 -1.13
N GLU A 121 0.16 8.93 -1.72
CA GLU A 121 -0.33 9.49 -2.99
C GLU A 121 -1.76 9.96 -2.83
N VAL A 122 -2.06 11.15 -3.32
CA VAL A 122 -3.43 11.65 -3.38
C VAL A 122 -4.12 11.01 -4.57
N ILE A 123 -5.25 10.32 -4.33
CA ILE A 123 -5.98 9.61 -5.37
C ILE A 123 -7.37 10.17 -5.62
N GLY A 124 -7.78 11.19 -4.90
CA GLY A 124 -9.07 11.81 -5.06
C GLY A 124 -9.36 12.76 -3.92
N GLN A 125 -10.60 13.21 -3.86
CA GLN A 125 -11.08 14.09 -2.79
C GLN A 125 -12.38 13.55 -2.24
N ASP A 126 -12.62 13.77 -0.94
CA ASP A 126 -13.88 13.43 -0.32
C ASP A 126 -14.94 14.54 -0.55
N ASP A 127 -16.15 14.33 -0.03
CA ASP A 127 -17.26 15.29 -0.20
C ASP A 127 -16.98 16.63 0.51
N GLU A 128 -16.05 16.67 1.44
CA GLU A 128 -15.65 17.88 2.18
C GLU A 128 -14.45 18.59 1.54
N GLY A 129 -13.95 18.08 0.42
CA GLY A 129 -12.82 18.65 -0.30
C GLY A 129 -11.44 18.28 0.27
N ASN A 130 -11.39 17.32 1.20
CA ASN A 130 -10.10 16.83 1.71
C ASN A 130 -9.46 15.89 0.70
N ASP A 131 -8.13 15.95 0.59
CA ASP A 131 -7.39 15.03 -0.25
C ASP A 131 -7.37 13.63 0.39
N ILE A 132 -7.79 12.62 -0.38
CA ILE A 132 -7.73 11.22 0.04
C ILE A 132 -6.37 10.67 -0.34
N VAL A 133 -5.63 10.20 0.67
CA VAL A 133 -4.26 9.69 0.49
C VAL A 133 -4.26 8.18 0.66
N THR A 134 -3.72 7.48 -0.32
CA THR A 134 -3.41 6.06 -0.23
C THR A 134 -1.90 5.86 -0.09
N PHE A 135 -1.50 4.65 0.27
CA PHE A 135 -0.08 4.32 0.30
C PHE A 135 0.40 3.91 -1.08
N ALA A 136 1.69 4.15 -1.32
CA ALA A 136 2.39 3.69 -2.51
C ALA A 136 3.86 3.48 -2.13
N PHE A 137 4.61 2.88 -3.02
CA PHE A 137 6.06 2.77 -2.87
C PHE A 137 6.74 3.45 -4.04
N ALA A 138 7.76 4.21 -3.71
CA ALA A 138 8.59 4.93 -4.67
C ALA A 138 10.01 4.36 -4.66
N PRO A 139 10.76 4.45 -5.77
CA PRO A 139 12.19 4.14 -5.74
C PRO A 139 12.90 4.98 -4.69
N ALA A 140 13.71 4.31 -3.89
CA ALA A 140 14.46 4.97 -2.83
C ALA A 140 15.78 5.55 -3.35
#